data_4130087708149b69848d631b78e840ff
#
_entry.id   4130087708149b69848d631b78e840ff
#
_cell.length_a   1.000
_cell.length_b   1.000
_cell.length_c   1.000
_cell.angle_alpha   90.00
_cell.angle_beta   90.00
_cell.angle_gamma   90.00
#
_symmetry.space_group_name_H-M   'P 1'
#
loop_
_entity.id
_entity.type
_entity.pdbx_description
1 polymer ?
#
loop_
_entity_poly.entity_id
_entity_poly.type
_entity_poly.pdbx_seq_one_letter_code
_entity_poly.pdbx_strand_id
1 'polypeptide(L)'
;MSTDPTQATSARPAPGTPGQPLTPGQVRYALWLLLIIYTLNFLDRQIVNILAGPIKAEFNLSNTQMGLLTGLAFAFVYTVLGIPIARYADRFSSNRVGIIAGALVLWSLFTALCGLAQNYVQLLLARIGVGIGEAGCTPPAHSLISDTAPPEKRASALAFYSMGVPIGTFFAFAFGGWIAQALDWRWAFLLVGLPGILLAAVAWFTIKEPRRLGLVAAPKADAPTLSFGQSLKALGSIRSYWYASFGAAVLAFIGYGQIAFLGIFYGEVHTTPLAQIGLALAVVIGIGGAIGTYAGGQIADAAAKKDTRAYFSVPAIAMIASTPLFFAAMMLPSGPPGLSGGLADPTLWSLALLIVPVLLNSLWYGPVYASIQGVVGPDLRASAVAIMLFIVNMIGLGFGPTLLGMLADGLSNWRLADLIAVGKDFNSACLPLFADNRLIAAGQVGQGLAAANPDLATACGLARDDGLRWGLIVSGLIGLVAVALFWLGRGSIREDLARANAAA
;
A
#
# COMPACT_ATOMS: atom_id res chain seq x y z
N MET A 1 -70.85 -25.83 -3.35
CA MET A 1 -69.49 -26.09 -3.87
C MET A 1 -68.74 -24.77 -3.76
N SER A 2 -68.02 -24.57 -2.68
CA SER A 2 -67.21 -23.35 -2.43
C SER A 2 -65.77 -23.68 -2.82
N THR A 3 -65.22 -22.91 -3.73
CA THR A 3 -63.82 -22.94 -4.10
C THR A 3 -63.07 -21.87 -3.30
N ASP A 4 -62.19 -22.33 -2.40
CA ASP A 4 -61.30 -21.54 -1.58
C ASP A 4 -60.15 -20.91 -2.42
N PRO A 5 -59.86 -19.58 -2.38
CA PRO A 5 -58.83 -18.95 -3.13
C PRO A 5 -57.62 -18.51 -2.26
N THR A 6 -57.05 -19.42 -1.48
CA THR A 6 -55.87 -19.13 -0.64
C THR A 6 -54.81 -20.22 -0.73
N GLN A 7 -54.14 -20.28 -1.88
CA GLN A 7 -52.78 -20.84 -1.96
C GLN A 7 -51.95 -20.05 -3.01
N ALA A 8 -51.51 -18.85 -2.67
CA ALA A 8 -50.41 -18.22 -3.36
C ALA A 8 -49.11 -18.90 -2.93
N THR A 9 -48.81 -20.03 -3.56
CA THR A 9 -47.49 -20.65 -3.49
C THR A 9 -46.48 -19.68 -4.10
N SER A 10 -45.58 -19.16 -3.27
CA SER A 10 -44.39 -18.46 -3.71
C SER A 10 -43.48 -19.40 -4.49
N ALA A 11 -43.77 -19.57 -5.75
CA ALA A 11 -42.96 -20.35 -6.66
C ALA A 11 -41.58 -19.70 -6.76
N ARG A 12 -40.53 -20.44 -6.33
CA ARG A 12 -39.16 -20.09 -6.66
C ARG A 12 -39.08 -19.86 -8.17
N PRO A 13 -38.49 -18.73 -8.64
CA PRO A 13 -38.31 -18.52 -10.08
C PRO A 13 -37.56 -19.71 -10.69
N ALA A 14 -38.04 -20.20 -11.83
CA ALA A 14 -37.39 -21.26 -12.56
C ALA A 14 -35.97 -20.82 -12.97
N PRO A 15 -34.97 -21.73 -12.97
CA PRO A 15 -33.63 -21.42 -13.42
C PRO A 15 -33.68 -20.93 -14.87
N GLY A 16 -33.39 -19.64 -15.10
CA GLY A 16 -33.36 -19.06 -16.44
C GLY A 16 -34.24 -17.83 -16.69
N THR A 17 -35.10 -17.43 -15.74
CA THR A 17 -35.83 -16.16 -15.87
C THR A 17 -34.90 -15.00 -15.52
N PRO A 18 -34.60 -14.04 -16.46
CA PRO A 18 -33.76 -12.87 -16.12
C PRO A 18 -34.44 -12.09 -14.98
N GLY A 19 -33.72 -11.91 -13.89
CA GLY A 19 -34.15 -11.05 -12.79
C GLY A 19 -34.27 -9.60 -13.26
N GLN A 20 -35.03 -8.79 -12.53
CA GLN A 20 -35.09 -7.36 -12.85
C GLN A 20 -33.70 -6.73 -12.75
N PRO A 21 -33.26 -5.95 -13.76
CA PRO A 21 -31.95 -5.30 -13.74
C PRO A 21 -31.83 -4.37 -12.51
N LEU A 22 -30.60 -4.25 -11.99
CA LEU A 22 -30.34 -3.32 -10.90
C LEU A 22 -30.67 -1.88 -11.33
N THR A 23 -31.38 -1.15 -10.48
CA THR A 23 -31.66 0.26 -10.76
C THR A 23 -30.36 1.08 -10.70
N PRO A 24 -30.27 2.21 -11.44
CA PRO A 24 -29.09 3.09 -11.38
C PRO A 24 -28.75 3.55 -9.95
N GLY A 25 -29.77 3.69 -9.10
CA GLY A 25 -29.59 3.99 -7.68
C GLY A 25 -28.88 2.89 -6.90
N GLN A 26 -29.25 1.62 -7.15
CA GLN A 26 -28.61 0.46 -6.52
C GLN A 26 -27.17 0.29 -6.95
N VAL A 27 -26.86 0.48 -8.23
CA VAL A 27 -25.48 0.45 -8.75
C VAL A 27 -24.63 1.55 -8.13
N ARG A 28 -25.15 2.78 -8.07
CA ARG A 28 -24.45 3.92 -7.44
C ARG A 28 -24.23 3.69 -5.95
N TYR A 29 -25.22 3.19 -5.23
CA TYR A 29 -25.12 2.84 -3.82
C TYR A 29 -24.00 1.79 -3.58
N ALA A 30 -23.99 0.71 -4.36
CA ALA A 30 -22.98 -0.33 -4.25
C ALA A 30 -21.57 0.23 -4.52
N LEU A 31 -21.39 1.10 -5.51
CA LEU A 31 -20.11 1.75 -5.81
C LEU A 31 -19.62 2.65 -4.66
N TRP A 32 -20.50 3.45 -4.06
CA TRP A 32 -20.13 4.27 -2.89
C TRP A 32 -19.75 3.41 -1.69
N LEU A 33 -20.51 2.37 -1.41
CA LEU A 33 -20.23 1.48 -0.29
C LEU A 33 -18.90 0.73 -0.49
N LEU A 34 -18.63 0.25 -1.72
CA LEU A 34 -17.37 -0.38 -2.08
C LEU A 34 -16.19 0.60 -1.99
N LEU A 35 -16.37 1.87 -2.39
CA LEU A 35 -15.38 2.92 -2.18
C LEU A 35 -15.06 3.12 -0.69
N ILE A 36 -16.07 3.21 0.17
CA ILE A 36 -15.88 3.36 1.62
C ILE A 36 -15.14 2.14 2.19
N ILE A 37 -15.52 0.93 1.79
CA ILE A 37 -14.83 -0.31 2.20
C ILE A 37 -13.35 -0.28 1.77
N TYR A 38 -13.07 0.15 0.54
CA TYR A 38 -11.69 0.21 0.05
C TYR A 38 -10.88 1.34 0.69
N THR A 39 -11.53 2.45 1.04
CA THR A 39 -10.94 3.51 1.85
C THR A 39 -10.51 2.99 3.21
N LEU A 40 -11.39 2.25 3.91
CA LEU A 40 -11.05 1.60 5.17
C LEU A 40 -9.92 0.57 5.01
N ASN A 41 -9.93 -0.23 3.95
CA ASN A 41 -8.88 -1.20 3.67
C ASN A 41 -7.50 -0.53 3.58
N PHE A 42 -7.39 0.60 2.85
CA PHE A 42 -6.13 1.33 2.75
C PHE A 42 -5.79 2.11 4.03
N LEU A 43 -6.79 2.58 4.75
CA LEU A 43 -6.59 3.21 6.05
C LEU A 43 -5.99 2.21 7.05
N ASP A 44 -6.54 0.99 7.16
CA ASP A 44 -6.02 -0.10 7.99
C ASP A 44 -4.58 -0.50 7.62
N ARG A 45 -4.30 -0.54 6.32
CA ARG A 45 -2.98 -0.89 5.80
C ARG A 45 -1.94 0.17 6.15
N GLN A 46 -2.30 1.44 6.02
CA GLN A 46 -1.35 2.56 6.12
C GLN A 46 -1.17 3.08 7.54
N ILE A 47 -2.15 2.84 8.43
CA ILE A 47 -2.11 3.41 9.78
C ILE A 47 -0.88 2.96 10.58
N VAL A 48 -0.42 1.71 10.40
CA VAL A 48 0.78 1.21 11.08
C VAL A 48 2.03 2.03 10.74
N ASN A 49 2.10 2.61 9.55
CA ASN A 49 3.26 3.39 9.12
C ASN A 49 3.40 4.69 9.90
N ILE A 50 2.30 5.42 10.17
CA ILE A 50 2.36 6.61 11.02
C ILE A 50 2.54 6.25 12.50
N LEU A 51 2.02 5.10 12.93
CA LEU A 51 2.17 4.60 14.30
C LEU A 51 3.51 3.91 14.55
N ALA A 52 4.35 3.76 13.52
CA ALA A 52 5.61 3.01 13.61
C ALA A 52 6.56 3.56 14.67
N GLY A 53 6.66 4.89 14.83
CA GLY A 53 7.49 5.52 15.87
C GLY A 53 7.07 5.13 17.30
N PRO A 54 5.82 5.39 17.71
CA PRO A 54 5.31 4.97 19.02
C PRO A 54 5.43 3.46 19.28
N ILE A 55 5.07 2.62 18.31
CA ILE A 55 5.16 1.15 18.44
C ILE A 55 6.61 0.72 18.63
N LYS A 56 7.53 1.23 17.79
CA LYS A 56 8.97 0.98 17.90
C LYS A 56 9.51 1.38 19.27
N ALA A 57 9.08 2.53 19.74
CA ALA A 57 9.49 3.04 21.06
C ALA A 57 8.99 2.16 22.20
N GLU A 58 7.71 1.76 22.21
CA GLU A 58 7.12 1.00 23.30
C GLU A 58 7.67 -0.43 23.40
N PHE A 59 7.76 -1.13 22.27
CA PHE A 59 8.25 -2.51 22.24
C PHE A 59 9.76 -2.61 22.06
N ASN A 60 10.46 -1.48 22.04
CA ASN A 60 11.91 -1.39 21.91
C ASN A 60 12.45 -2.14 20.67
N LEU A 61 11.83 -1.88 19.51
CA LEU A 61 12.08 -2.61 18.27
C LEU A 61 13.25 -2.01 17.49
N SER A 62 13.97 -2.88 16.78
CA SER A 62 14.90 -2.46 15.73
C SER A 62 14.16 -1.97 14.47
N ASN A 63 14.86 -1.27 13.58
CA ASN A 63 14.31 -0.87 12.29
C ASN A 63 13.97 -2.10 11.42
N THR A 64 14.77 -3.16 11.51
CA THR A 64 14.49 -4.44 10.84
C THR A 64 13.17 -5.04 11.29
N GLN A 65 12.90 -5.07 12.61
CA GLN A 65 11.63 -5.56 13.14
C GLN A 65 10.43 -4.71 12.70
N MET A 66 10.61 -3.39 12.66
CA MET A 66 9.57 -2.49 12.13
C MET A 66 9.34 -2.71 10.64
N GLY A 67 10.39 -2.88 9.85
CA GLY A 67 10.29 -3.18 8.42
C GLY A 67 9.60 -4.53 8.16
N LEU A 68 9.85 -5.56 8.97
CA LEU A 68 9.16 -6.84 8.88
C LEU A 68 7.67 -6.72 9.20
N LEU A 69 7.32 -5.94 10.23
CA LEU A 69 5.95 -5.71 10.68
C LEU A 69 5.12 -4.97 9.61
N THR A 70 5.70 -3.91 9.01
CA THR A 70 5.01 -3.06 8.03
C THR A 70 5.04 -3.62 6.61
N GLY A 71 6.00 -4.50 6.31
CA GLY A 71 6.26 -5.05 4.98
C GLY A 71 5.95 -6.54 4.86
N LEU A 72 6.99 -7.37 5.00
CA LEU A 72 6.97 -8.78 4.58
C LEU A 72 5.91 -9.63 5.26
N ALA A 73 5.68 -9.43 6.56
CA ALA A 73 4.71 -10.22 7.32
C ALA A 73 3.28 -10.08 6.77
N PHE A 74 2.89 -8.86 6.41
CA PHE A 74 1.61 -8.57 5.78
C PHE A 74 1.61 -8.98 4.30
N ALA A 75 2.60 -8.52 3.53
CA ALA A 75 2.61 -8.63 2.07
C ALA A 75 2.67 -10.07 1.59
N PHE A 76 3.43 -10.94 2.26
CA PHE A 76 3.55 -12.34 1.89
C PHE A 76 2.19 -13.05 1.90
N VAL A 77 1.47 -12.93 3.01
CA VAL A 77 0.19 -13.62 3.18
C VAL A 77 -0.89 -13.00 2.28
N TYR A 78 -0.96 -11.66 2.23
CA TYR A 78 -1.85 -10.92 1.35
C TYR A 78 -1.70 -11.33 -0.12
N THR A 79 -0.45 -11.41 -0.60
CA THR A 79 -0.16 -11.69 -2.01
C THR A 79 -0.40 -13.17 -2.36
N VAL A 80 0.02 -14.08 -1.49
CA VAL A 80 -0.14 -15.53 -1.73
C VAL A 80 -1.62 -15.94 -1.67
N LEU A 81 -2.38 -15.46 -0.69
CA LEU A 81 -3.80 -15.79 -0.54
C LEU A 81 -4.69 -15.04 -1.56
N GLY A 82 -4.26 -13.88 -2.05
CA GLY A 82 -5.00 -13.13 -3.07
C GLY A 82 -5.28 -13.96 -4.33
N ILE A 83 -4.36 -14.84 -4.74
CA ILE A 83 -4.52 -15.68 -5.95
C ILE A 83 -5.65 -16.70 -5.81
N PRO A 84 -5.68 -17.59 -4.80
CA PRO A 84 -6.77 -18.55 -4.64
C PRO A 84 -8.11 -17.89 -4.37
N ILE A 85 -8.14 -16.77 -3.64
CA ILE A 85 -9.38 -16.03 -3.38
C ILE A 85 -9.93 -15.40 -4.66
N ALA A 86 -9.07 -14.81 -5.49
CA ALA A 86 -9.47 -14.27 -6.80
C ALA A 86 -10.10 -15.37 -7.67
N ARG A 87 -9.44 -16.53 -7.77
CA ARG A 87 -9.99 -17.68 -8.53
C ARG A 87 -11.33 -18.19 -7.99
N TYR A 88 -11.48 -18.18 -6.66
CA TYR A 88 -12.75 -18.54 -6.04
C TYR A 88 -13.85 -17.51 -6.35
N ALA A 89 -13.53 -16.23 -6.26
CA ALA A 89 -14.46 -15.13 -6.56
C ALA A 89 -14.91 -15.13 -8.03
N ASP A 90 -14.06 -15.59 -8.94
CA ASP A 90 -14.39 -15.68 -10.38
C ASP A 90 -15.34 -16.82 -10.70
N ARG A 91 -15.50 -17.83 -9.84
CA ARG A 91 -16.49 -18.88 -10.04
C ARG A 91 -17.89 -18.27 -10.10
N PHE A 92 -18.68 -18.67 -11.09
CA PHE A 92 -20.04 -18.15 -11.28
C PHE A 92 -20.94 -18.34 -10.05
N SER A 93 -20.77 -19.45 -9.33
CA SER A 93 -21.51 -19.78 -8.11
C SER A 93 -21.07 -19.00 -6.87
N SER A 94 -19.99 -18.21 -6.93
CA SER A 94 -19.44 -17.51 -5.78
C SER A 94 -20.35 -16.36 -5.31
N ASN A 95 -20.37 -16.15 -4.00
CA ASN A 95 -21.01 -14.98 -3.39
C ASN A 95 -19.93 -13.92 -3.10
N ARG A 96 -19.67 -13.02 -4.06
CA ARG A 96 -18.64 -11.99 -3.92
C ARG A 96 -18.92 -11.01 -2.79
N VAL A 97 -20.18 -10.64 -2.62
CA VAL A 97 -20.62 -9.80 -1.49
C VAL A 97 -20.30 -10.49 -0.15
N GLY A 98 -20.54 -11.80 -0.07
CA GLY A 98 -20.21 -12.58 1.11
C GLY A 98 -18.70 -12.68 1.36
N ILE A 99 -17.90 -12.83 0.29
CA ILE A 99 -16.43 -12.83 0.42
C ILE A 99 -15.96 -11.47 0.94
N ILE A 100 -16.43 -10.36 0.36
CA ILE A 100 -16.05 -9.00 0.78
C ILE A 100 -16.45 -8.76 2.23
N ALA A 101 -17.68 -9.09 2.61
CA ALA A 101 -18.16 -8.88 3.98
C ALA A 101 -17.40 -9.74 5.00
N GLY A 102 -17.17 -11.02 4.71
CA GLY A 102 -16.36 -11.90 5.56
C GLY A 102 -14.91 -11.45 5.68
N ALA A 103 -14.31 -11.03 4.57
CA ALA A 103 -12.99 -10.45 4.54
C ALA A 103 -12.91 -9.19 5.40
N LEU A 104 -13.90 -8.29 5.27
CA LEU A 104 -13.99 -7.05 6.05
C LEU A 104 -14.10 -7.32 7.56
N VAL A 105 -14.93 -8.27 7.99
CA VAL A 105 -15.01 -8.69 9.41
C VAL A 105 -13.63 -9.18 9.87
N LEU A 106 -13.01 -10.05 9.08
CA LEU A 106 -11.75 -10.69 9.47
C LEU A 106 -10.63 -9.67 9.66
N TRP A 107 -10.36 -8.80 8.65
CA TRP A 107 -9.29 -7.82 8.81
C TRP A 107 -9.61 -6.79 9.89
N SER A 108 -10.87 -6.37 10.03
CA SER A 108 -11.29 -5.42 11.06
C SER A 108 -11.08 -5.96 12.48
N LEU A 109 -11.38 -7.24 12.71
CA LEU A 109 -11.07 -7.90 13.98
C LEU A 109 -9.57 -7.93 14.25
N PHE A 110 -8.77 -8.32 13.27
CA PHE A 110 -7.31 -8.35 13.43
C PHE A 110 -6.70 -6.96 13.56
N THR A 111 -7.28 -5.93 12.90
CA THR A 111 -6.88 -4.54 13.12
C THR A 111 -7.17 -4.11 14.58
N ALA A 112 -8.35 -4.41 15.10
CA ALA A 112 -8.66 -4.15 16.51
C ALA A 112 -7.71 -4.92 17.45
N LEU A 113 -7.37 -6.18 17.13
CA LEU A 113 -6.39 -6.98 17.89
C LEU A 113 -4.98 -6.37 17.85
N CYS A 114 -4.58 -5.66 16.78
CA CYS A 114 -3.33 -4.90 16.79
C CYS A 114 -3.30 -3.88 17.95
N GLY A 115 -4.42 -3.20 18.22
CA GLY A 115 -4.55 -2.25 19.33
C GLY A 115 -4.51 -2.91 20.71
N LEU A 116 -4.74 -4.22 20.82
CA LEU A 116 -4.68 -4.96 22.08
C LEU A 116 -3.34 -5.69 22.29
N ALA A 117 -2.40 -5.59 21.34
CA ALA A 117 -1.13 -6.27 21.42
C ALA A 117 -0.26 -5.72 22.57
N GLN A 118 0.33 -6.62 23.36
CA GLN A 118 1.19 -6.32 24.48
C GLN A 118 2.66 -6.55 24.20
N ASN A 119 3.00 -7.14 23.05
CA ASN A 119 4.35 -7.41 22.61
C ASN A 119 4.41 -7.52 21.09
N TYR A 120 5.64 -7.50 20.57
CA TYR A 120 5.92 -7.55 19.14
C TYR A 120 5.30 -8.78 18.43
N VAL A 121 5.38 -9.97 19.06
CA VAL A 121 4.89 -11.22 18.44
C VAL A 121 3.38 -11.18 18.26
N GLN A 122 2.63 -10.71 19.27
CA GLN A 122 1.18 -10.55 19.17
C GLN A 122 0.81 -9.56 18.06
N LEU A 123 1.51 -8.42 17.99
CA LEU A 123 1.28 -7.42 16.95
C LEU A 123 1.60 -7.97 15.55
N LEU A 124 2.71 -8.71 15.42
CA LEU A 124 3.10 -9.35 14.15
C LEU A 124 2.07 -10.36 13.67
N LEU A 125 1.58 -11.23 14.57
CA LEU A 125 0.54 -12.21 14.24
C LEU A 125 -0.78 -11.54 13.88
N ALA A 126 -1.16 -10.49 14.59
CA ALA A 126 -2.35 -9.69 14.25
C ALA A 126 -2.21 -9.06 12.86
N ARG A 127 -1.04 -8.50 12.50
CA ARG A 127 -0.77 -7.95 11.16
C ARG A 127 -0.83 -9.00 10.05
N ILE A 128 -0.34 -10.22 10.32
CA ILE A 128 -0.52 -11.37 9.40
C ILE A 128 -2.02 -11.64 9.20
N GLY A 129 -2.79 -11.64 10.27
CA GLY A 129 -4.25 -11.81 10.22
C GLY A 129 -4.96 -10.72 9.41
N VAL A 130 -4.54 -9.45 9.55
CA VAL A 130 -5.03 -8.35 8.68
C VAL A 130 -4.75 -8.68 7.21
N GLY A 131 -3.53 -9.13 6.87
CA GLY A 131 -3.18 -9.51 5.50
C GLY A 131 -4.04 -10.64 4.93
N ILE A 132 -4.38 -11.65 5.75
CA ILE A 132 -5.31 -12.74 5.37
C ILE A 132 -6.68 -12.15 4.99
N GLY A 133 -7.22 -11.28 5.85
CA GLY A 133 -8.52 -10.66 5.63
C GLY A 133 -8.54 -9.77 4.39
N GLU A 134 -7.58 -8.86 4.27
CA GLU A 134 -7.52 -7.90 3.16
C GLU A 134 -7.39 -8.57 1.78
N ALA A 135 -6.76 -9.75 1.68
CA ALA A 135 -6.65 -10.50 0.44
C ALA A 135 -8.01 -10.82 -0.21
N GLY A 136 -9.08 -10.86 0.59
CA GLY A 136 -10.46 -11.13 0.15
C GLY A 136 -11.24 -9.91 -0.33
N CYS A 137 -10.66 -8.71 -0.38
CA CYS A 137 -11.41 -7.49 -0.70
C CYS A 137 -11.36 -7.14 -2.19
N THR A 138 -10.20 -6.86 -2.73
CA THR A 138 -10.02 -6.23 -4.06
C THR A 138 -10.48 -7.10 -5.23
N PRO A 139 -10.10 -8.39 -5.34
CA PRO A 139 -10.51 -9.19 -6.49
C PRO A 139 -12.03 -9.38 -6.60
N PRO A 140 -12.77 -9.73 -5.52
CA PRO A 140 -14.22 -9.84 -5.60
C PRO A 140 -14.90 -8.49 -5.89
N ALA A 141 -14.37 -7.38 -5.36
CA ALA A 141 -14.92 -6.04 -5.62
C ALA A 141 -14.78 -5.65 -7.08
N HIS A 142 -13.62 -5.86 -7.70
CA HIS A 142 -13.42 -5.61 -9.12
C HIS A 142 -14.36 -6.45 -9.99
N SER A 143 -14.51 -7.74 -9.69
CA SER A 143 -15.43 -8.63 -10.37
C SER A 143 -16.89 -8.17 -10.23
N LEU A 144 -17.30 -7.77 -9.01
CA LEU A 144 -18.64 -7.27 -8.72
C LEU A 144 -18.94 -5.97 -9.48
N ILE A 145 -18.01 -5.00 -9.48
CA ILE A 145 -18.13 -3.74 -10.21
C ILE A 145 -18.24 -3.98 -11.71
N SER A 146 -17.45 -4.90 -12.27
CA SER A 146 -17.45 -5.23 -13.69
C SER A 146 -18.78 -5.83 -14.14
N ASP A 147 -19.48 -6.57 -13.27
CA ASP A 147 -20.77 -7.16 -13.56
C ASP A 147 -21.96 -6.20 -13.32
N THR A 148 -21.78 -5.18 -12.47
CA THR A 148 -22.84 -4.22 -12.14
C THR A 148 -22.81 -2.96 -12.98
N ALA A 149 -21.62 -2.50 -13.38
CA ALA A 149 -21.46 -1.29 -14.17
C ALA A 149 -21.73 -1.56 -15.66
N PRO A 150 -22.45 -0.64 -16.35
CA PRO A 150 -22.59 -0.70 -17.81
C PRO A 150 -21.21 -0.76 -18.49
N PRO A 151 -21.07 -1.51 -19.61
CA PRO A 151 -19.78 -1.69 -20.29
C PRO A 151 -19.02 -0.38 -20.56
N GLU A 152 -19.75 0.67 -20.96
CA GLU A 152 -19.20 2.00 -21.29
C GLU A 152 -18.70 2.77 -20.05
N LYS A 153 -19.15 2.38 -18.86
CA LYS A 153 -18.83 3.05 -17.57
C LYS A 153 -17.97 2.21 -16.65
N ARG A 154 -17.57 0.98 -17.06
CA ARG A 154 -16.76 0.08 -16.21
C ARG A 154 -15.43 0.70 -15.77
N ALA A 155 -14.71 1.30 -16.72
CA ALA A 155 -13.44 1.95 -16.42
C ALA A 155 -13.61 3.09 -15.39
N SER A 156 -14.63 3.93 -15.58
CA SER A 156 -14.93 5.03 -14.64
C SER A 156 -15.36 4.52 -13.26
N ALA A 157 -16.12 3.40 -13.20
CA ALA A 157 -16.54 2.80 -11.94
C ALA A 157 -15.35 2.20 -11.17
N LEU A 158 -14.43 1.53 -11.85
CA LEU A 158 -13.19 1.01 -11.25
C LEU A 158 -12.25 2.14 -10.82
N ALA A 159 -12.14 3.22 -11.61
CA ALA A 159 -11.37 4.41 -11.23
C ALA A 159 -11.96 5.08 -9.98
N PHE A 160 -13.29 5.22 -9.91
CA PHE A 160 -13.98 5.74 -8.73
C PHE A 160 -13.70 4.89 -7.49
N TYR A 161 -13.81 3.55 -7.59
CA TYR A 161 -13.46 2.63 -6.51
C TYR A 161 -11.99 2.80 -6.07
N SER A 162 -11.07 2.97 -7.02
CA SER A 162 -9.64 3.13 -6.75
C SER A 162 -9.28 4.43 -6.02
N MET A 163 -10.20 5.43 -5.99
CA MET A 163 -10.01 6.62 -5.15
C MET A 163 -9.92 6.29 -3.65
N GLY A 164 -10.40 5.12 -3.24
CA GLY A 164 -10.22 4.62 -1.88
C GLY A 164 -8.75 4.56 -1.43
N VAL A 165 -7.81 4.35 -2.35
CA VAL A 165 -6.36 4.30 -2.05
C VAL A 165 -5.84 5.63 -1.50
N PRO A 166 -5.87 6.75 -2.26
CA PRO A 166 -5.36 8.02 -1.76
C PRO A 166 -6.20 8.57 -0.60
N ILE A 167 -7.52 8.37 -0.59
CA ILE A 167 -8.40 8.82 0.49
C ILE A 167 -8.06 8.06 1.78
N GLY A 168 -7.95 6.74 1.74
CA GLY A 168 -7.58 5.92 2.89
C GLY A 168 -6.19 6.26 3.42
N THR A 169 -5.22 6.45 2.52
CA THR A 169 -3.86 6.86 2.88
C THR A 169 -3.86 8.23 3.57
N PHE A 170 -4.55 9.21 3.02
CA PHE A 170 -4.67 10.54 3.63
C PHE A 170 -5.22 10.44 5.06
N PHE A 171 -6.34 9.76 5.25
CA PHE A 171 -6.96 9.64 6.56
C PHE A 171 -6.13 8.80 7.54
N ALA A 172 -5.41 7.76 7.07
CA ALA A 172 -4.53 6.98 7.91
C ALA A 172 -3.44 7.84 8.56
N PHE A 173 -2.78 8.68 7.78
CA PHE A 173 -1.74 9.55 8.29
C PHE A 173 -2.30 10.70 9.13
N ALA A 174 -3.30 11.43 8.63
CA ALA A 174 -3.85 12.60 9.32
C ALA A 174 -4.49 12.23 10.67
N PHE A 175 -5.41 11.26 10.67
CA PHE A 175 -6.11 10.87 11.90
C PHE A 175 -5.28 9.93 12.77
N GLY A 176 -4.50 9.00 12.18
CA GLY A 176 -3.63 8.09 12.92
C GLY A 176 -2.64 8.83 13.79
N GLY A 177 -1.95 9.83 13.23
CA GLY A 177 -1.02 10.67 13.98
C GLY A 177 -1.69 11.49 15.08
N TRP A 178 -2.85 12.08 14.78
CA TRP A 178 -3.60 12.86 15.76
C TRP A 178 -4.14 12.00 16.93
N ILE A 179 -4.78 10.86 16.62
CA ILE A 179 -5.33 9.95 17.64
C ILE A 179 -4.20 9.41 18.53
N ALA A 180 -3.09 8.98 17.95
CA ALA A 180 -1.97 8.43 18.70
C ALA A 180 -1.31 9.45 19.62
N GLN A 181 -1.26 10.73 19.25
CA GLN A 181 -0.73 11.80 20.09
C GLN A 181 -1.74 12.22 21.18
N ALA A 182 -3.04 12.25 20.87
CA ALA A 182 -4.07 12.71 21.80
C ALA A 182 -4.48 11.65 22.85
N LEU A 183 -4.46 10.38 22.47
CA LEU A 183 -4.89 9.26 23.31
C LEU A 183 -3.75 8.25 23.52
N ASP A 184 -3.56 7.36 22.52
CA ASP A 184 -2.52 6.34 22.45
C ASP A 184 -2.61 5.68 21.05
N TRP A 185 -1.51 5.09 20.54
CA TRP A 185 -1.50 4.41 19.25
C TRP A 185 -2.47 3.22 19.17
N ARG A 186 -2.79 2.58 20.29
CA ARG A 186 -3.75 1.48 20.38
C ARG A 186 -5.16 1.90 20.00
N TRP A 187 -5.56 3.10 20.45
CA TRP A 187 -6.85 3.66 20.09
C TRP A 187 -7.01 3.90 18.59
N ALA A 188 -5.92 4.23 17.90
CA ALA A 188 -5.97 4.38 16.46
C ALA A 188 -6.38 3.07 15.77
N PHE A 189 -5.83 1.93 16.18
CA PHE A 189 -6.24 0.61 15.66
C PHE A 189 -7.68 0.23 16.03
N LEU A 190 -8.11 0.50 17.26
CA LEU A 190 -9.48 0.20 17.68
C LEU A 190 -10.52 1.04 16.94
N LEU A 191 -10.28 2.35 16.80
CA LEU A 191 -11.19 3.28 16.13
C LEU A 191 -11.28 3.03 14.62
N VAL A 192 -10.26 2.47 14.03
CA VAL A 192 -10.24 2.12 12.61
C VAL A 192 -10.80 0.72 12.36
N GLY A 193 -10.46 -0.25 13.19
CA GLY A 193 -10.89 -1.63 13.02
C GLY A 193 -12.38 -1.83 13.30
N LEU A 194 -12.88 -1.36 14.44
CA LEU A 194 -14.26 -1.65 14.87
C LEU A 194 -15.35 -1.20 13.89
N PRO A 195 -15.31 0.00 13.27
CA PRO A 195 -16.31 0.43 12.29
C PRO A 195 -16.45 -0.49 11.08
N GLY A 196 -15.38 -1.18 10.69
CA GLY A 196 -15.41 -2.12 9.56
C GLY A 196 -16.36 -3.29 9.80
N ILE A 197 -16.54 -3.75 11.03
CA ILE A 197 -17.48 -4.83 11.37
C ILE A 197 -18.92 -4.40 11.09
N LEU A 198 -19.29 -3.16 11.46
CA LEU A 198 -20.61 -2.60 11.15
C LEU A 198 -20.81 -2.46 9.66
N LEU A 199 -19.77 -1.97 8.96
CA LEU A 199 -19.80 -1.80 7.51
C LEU A 199 -19.93 -3.13 6.76
N ALA A 200 -19.35 -4.21 7.31
CA ALA A 200 -19.49 -5.56 6.76
C ALA A 200 -20.96 -6.05 6.84
N ALA A 201 -21.63 -5.80 7.96
CA ALA A 201 -23.05 -6.10 8.09
C ALA A 201 -23.89 -5.29 7.11
N VAL A 202 -23.63 -3.99 6.98
CA VAL A 202 -24.28 -3.13 5.98
C VAL A 202 -24.08 -3.70 4.58
N ALA A 203 -22.83 -4.02 4.19
CA ALA A 203 -22.52 -4.58 2.87
C ALA A 203 -23.25 -5.90 2.61
N TRP A 204 -23.25 -6.79 3.58
CA TRP A 204 -23.91 -8.10 3.48
C TRP A 204 -25.40 -8.01 3.24
N PHE A 205 -26.10 -7.11 3.93
CA PHE A 205 -27.56 -6.99 3.85
C PHE A 205 -28.04 -6.08 2.72
N THR A 206 -27.22 -5.16 2.25
CA THR A 206 -27.70 -4.12 1.33
C THR A 206 -27.15 -4.23 -0.09
N ILE A 207 -25.93 -4.78 -0.30
CA ILE A 207 -25.40 -5.01 -1.64
C ILE A 207 -26.03 -6.26 -2.24
N LYS A 208 -26.58 -6.13 -3.42
CA LYS A 208 -27.15 -7.24 -4.17
C LYS A 208 -26.08 -7.92 -5.03
N GLU A 209 -26.03 -9.27 -4.97
CA GLU A 209 -25.13 -10.07 -5.81
C GLU A 209 -25.79 -10.35 -7.18
N PRO A 210 -25.31 -9.75 -8.29
CA PRO A 210 -25.99 -9.85 -9.59
C PRO A 210 -26.08 -11.29 -10.14
N ARG A 211 -25.03 -12.10 -9.88
CA ARG A 211 -25.00 -13.51 -10.33
C ARG A 211 -26.10 -14.35 -9.67
N ARG A 212 -26.36 -14.12 -8.38
CA ARG A 212 -27.43 -14.81 -7.64
C ARG A 212 -28.82 -14.38 -8.06
N LEU A 213 -28.95 -13.16 -8.56
CA LEU A 213 -30.22 -12.64 -9.09
C LEU A 213 -30.46 -13.01 -10.56
N GLY A 214 -29.57 -13.80 -11.17
CA GLY A 214 -29.69 -14.17 -12.59
C GLY A 214 -29.51 -13.00 -13.57
N LEU A 215 -28.88 -11.90 -13.13
CA LEU A 215 -28.67 -10.70 -13.95
C LEU A 215 -27.44 -10.80 -14.87
N VAL A 216 -26.60 -11.78 -14.63
CA VAL A 216 -25.37 -12.03 -15.39
C VAL A 216 -25.48 -13.42 -16.01
N ALA A 217 -25.27 -13.53 -17.31
CA ALA A 217 -25.23 -14.84 -17.98
C ALA A 217 -24.03 -15.67 -17.49
N ALA A 218 -24.24 -16.96 -17.34
CA ALA A 218 -23.12 -17.87 -17.06
C ALA A 218 -22.09 -17.78 -18.19
N PRO A 219 -20.80 -17.78 -17.90
CA PRO A 219 -19.77 -17.85 -18.93
C PRO A 219 -20.01 -19.06 -19.82
N LYS A 220 -19.81 -18.91 -21.13
CA LYS A 220 -19.83 -20.05 -22.04
C LYS A 220 -18.77 -21.04 -21.59
N ALA A 221 -19.12 -22.32 -21.48
CA ALA A 221 -18.27 -23.40 -20.98
C ALA A 221 -16.94 -23.56 -21.75
N ASP A 222 -16.87 -23.04 -22.97
CA ASP A 222 -15.76 -23.21 -23.90
C ASP A 222 -14.74 -22.05 -23.96
N ALA A 223 -14.83 -21.05 -23.08
CA ALA A 223 -13.81 -20.01 -23.06
C ALA A 223 -12.51 -20.58 -22.44
N PRO A 224 -11.43 -20.75 -23.21
CA PRO A 224 -10.20 -21.35 -22.71
C PRO A 224 -9.57 -20.41 -21.66
N THR A 225 -9.68 -20.77 -20.39
CA THR A 225 -8.94 -20.07 -19.33
C THR A 225 -7.53 -20.63 -19.29
N LEU A 226 -6.55 -19.82 -19.69
CA LEU A 226 -5.14 -20.20 -19.59
C LEU A 226 -4.76 -20.49 -18.14
N SER A 227 -4.10 -21.61 -17.91
CA SER A 227 -3.52 -21.90 -16.59
C SER A 227 -2.43 -20.87 -16.26
N PHE A 228 -2.14 -20.70 -14.96
CA PHE A 228 -1.07 -19.78 -14.51
C PHE A 228 0.28 -20.05 -15.21
N GLY A 229 0.65 -21.33 -15.36
CA GLY A 229 1.88 -21.72 -16.04
C GLY A 229 1.86 -21.41 -17.55
N GLN A 230 0.71 -21.58 -18.22
CA GLN A 230 0.55 -21.20 -19.63
C GLN A 230 0.61 -19.69 -19.81
N SER A 231 -0.01 -18.91 -18.91
CA SER A 231 0.09 -17.45 -18.92
C SER A 231 1.53 -16.99 -18.72
N LEU A 232 2.25 -17.59 -17.77
CA LEU A 232 3.66 -17.28 -17.52
C LEU A 232 4.55 -17.61 -18.72
N LYS A 233 4.32 -18.76 -19.38
CA LYS A 233 5.03 -19.15 -20.60
C LYS A 233 4.77 -18.19 -21.76
N ALA A 234 3.51 -17.77 -21.95
CA ALA A 234 3.14 -16.81 -22.97
C ALA A 234 3.78 -15.43 -22.74
N LEU A 235 3.80 -14.96 -21.48
CA LEU A 235 4.46 -13.71 -21.11
C LEU A 235 5.98 -13.79 -21.19
N GLY A 236 6.56 -14.98 -21.10
CA GLY A 236 8.01 -15.19 -21.11
C GLY A 236 8.73 -14.61 -22.33
N SER A 237 8.04 -14.55 -23.49
CA SER A 237 8.58 -14.02 -24.75
C SER A 237 8.48 -12.49 -24.87
N ILE A 238 7.71 -11.81 -24.01
CA ILE A 238 7.44 -10.37 -24.11
C ILE A 238 8.42 -9.61 -23.21
N ARG A 239 9.52 -9.11 -23.81
CA ARG A 239 10.59 -8.46 -23.04
C ARG A 239 10.13 -7.20 -22.33
N SER A 240 9.36 -6.35 -22.99
CA SER A 240 8.84 -5.11 -22.40
C SER A 240 7.97 -5.36 -21.18
N TYR A 241 7.21 -6.44 -21.14
CA TYR A 241 6.41 -6.85 -19.98
C TYR A 241 7.26 -7.03 -18.72
N TRP A 242 8.40 -7.74 -18.83
CA TRP A 242 9.28 -7.98 -17.69
C TRP A 242 10.02 -6.74 -17.23
N TYR A 243 10.52 -5.92 -18.18
CA TYR A 243 11.13 -4.64 -17.84
C TYR A 243 10.15 -3.71 -17.12
N ALA A 244 8.90 -3.61 -17.58
CA ALA A 244 7.85 -2.84 -16.94
C ALA A 244 7.53 -3.36 -15.52
N SER A 245 7.35 -4.68 -15.38
CA SER A 245 6.98 -5.32 -14.12
C SER A 245 8.07 -5.18 -13.06
N PHE A 246 9.33 -5.46 -13.39
CA PHE A 246 10.44 -5.29 -12.44
C PHE A 246 10.79 -3.83 -12.18
N GLY A 247 10.70 -2.96 -13.20
CA GLY A 247 10.86 -1.51 -13.00
C GLY A 247 9.83 -0.97 -12.01
N ALA A 248 8.56 -1.34 -12.18
CA ALA A 248 7.49 -1.00 -11.25
C ALA A 248 7.73 -1.58 -9.84
N ALA A 249 8.22 -2.81 -9.74
CA ALA A 249 8.51 -3.44 -8.45
C ALA A 249 9.62 -2.71 -7.68
N VAL A 250 10.65 -2.21 -8.37
CA VAL A 250 11.72 -1.40 -7.75
C VAL A 250 11.19 -0.04 -7.30
N LEU A 251 10.34 0.63 -8.10
CA LEU A 251 9.73 1.90 -7.68
C LEU A 251 8.77 1.70 -6.50
N ALA A 252 8.01 0.62 -6.49
CA ALA A 252 7.17 0.25 -5.37
C ALA A 252 7.99 -0.08 -4.11
N PHE A 253 9.15 -0.76 -4.27
CA PHE A 253 10.10 -1.03 -3.18
C PHE A 253 10.51 0.26 -2.47
N ILE A 254 10.90 1.27 -3.24
CA ILE A 254 11.27 2.57 -2.71
C ILE A 254 10.07 3.23 -2.02
N GLY A 255 8.94 3.31 -2.72
CA GLY A 255 7.74 3.98 -2.21
C GLY A 255 7.25 3.39 -0.89
N TYR A 256 7.06 2.07 -0.81
CA TYR A 256 6.61 1.41 0.43
C TYR A 256 7.66 1.47 1.54
N GLY A 257 8.95 1.32 1.20
CA GLY A 257 10.04 1.48 2.17
C GLY A 257 10.06 2.88 2.77
N GLN A 258 10.02 3.91 1.94
CA GLN A 258 10.00 5.30 2.40
C GLN A 258 8.74 5.61 3.24
N ILE A 259 7.56 5.21 2.79
CA ILE A 259 6.30 5.41 3.53
C ILE A 259 6.39 4.82 4.95
N ALA A 260 7.00 3.67 5.11
CA ALA A 260 7.12 3.00 6.41
C ALA A 260 8.07 3.72 7.38
N PHE A 261 9.10 4.41 6.86
CA PHE A 261 10.15 4.98 7.71
C PHE A 261 10.15 6.52 7.79
N LEU A 262 9.44 7.23 6.90
CA LEU A 262 9.38 8.70 6.97
C LEU A 262 8.78 9.20 8.29
N GLY A 263 7.76 8.55 8.82
CA GLY A 263 7.18 8.89 10.12
C GLY A 263 8.19 8.75 11.27
N ILE A 264 8.98 7.67 11.25
CA ILE A 264 10.06 7.43 12.22
C ILE A 264 11.15 8.49 12.06
N PHE A 265 11.59 8.77 10.82
CA PHE A 265 12.63 9.76 10.53
C PHE A 265 12.27 11.15 11.05
N TYR A 266 11.08 11.66 10.73
CA TYR A 266 10.68 12.98 11.22
C TYR A 266 10.43 13.02 12.73
N GLY A 267 10.03 11.90 13.34
CA GLY A 267 9.85 11.80 14.78
C GLY A 267 11.16 11.71 15.55
N GLU A 268 12.09 10.87 15.10
CA GLU A 268 13.34 10.61 15.83
C GLU A 268 14.45 11.62 15.48
N VAL A 269 14.61 11.98 14.19
CA VAL A 269 15.68 12.88 13.72
C VAL A 269 15.29 14.35 13.83
N HIS A 270 14.05 14.69 13.45
CA HIS A 270 13.55 16.07 13.48
C HIS A 270 12.73 16.41 14.74
N THR A 271 12.52 15.46 15.64
CA THR A 271 11.77 15.64 16.91
C THR A 271 10.39 16.30 16.73
N THR A 272 9.74 15.97 15.58
CA THR A 272 8.43 16.55 15.20
C THR A 272 7.30 15.78 15.88
N PRO A 273 6.29 16.44 16.47
CA PRO A 273 5.12 15.79 17.07
C PRO A 273 4.33 14.96 16.05
N LEU A 274 3.83 13.82 16.50
CA LEU A 274 3.22 12.80 15.63
C LEU A 274 2.01 13.31 14.84
N ALA A 275 1.16 14.18 15.43
CA ALA A 275 0.03 14.79 14.74
C ALA A 275 0.47 15.70 13.56
N GLN A 276 1.58 16.44 13.75
CA GLN A 276 2.13 17.31 12.71
C GLN A 276 2.77 16.47 11.58
N ILE A 277 3.52 15.43 11.94
CA ILE A 277 4.05 14.45 10.96
C ILE A 277 2.90 13.83 10.17
N GLY A 278 1.87 13.36 10.87
CA GLY A 278 0.72 12.72 10.26
C GLY A 278 0.04 13.63 9.23
N LEU A 279 -0.26 14.87 9.59
CA LEU A 279 -0.88 15.83 8.68
C LEU A 279 0.03 16.17 7.49
N ALA A 280 1.32 16.40 7.72
CA ALA A 280 2.27 16.70 6.66
C ALA A 280 2.41 15.52 5.67
N LEU A 281 2.58 14.30 6.18
CA LEU A 281 2.68 13.10 5.34
C LEU A 281 1.34 12.74 4.66
N ALA A 282 0.19 13.05 5.25
CA ALA A 282 -1.10 12.93 4.58
C ALA A 282 -1.16 13.81 3.32
N VAL A 283 -0.68 15.04 3.39
CA VAL A 283 -0.59 15.93 2.22
C VAL A 283 0.46 15.42 1.23
N VAL A 284 1.67 15.11 1.68
CA VAL A 284 2.78 14.68 0.83
C VAL A 284 2.46 13.37 0.10
N ILE A 285 2.06 12.34 0.84
CA ILE A 285 1.84 10.99 0.30
C ILE A 285 0.44 10.84 -0.27
N GLY A 286 -0.60 11.28 0.46
CA GLY A 286 -1.99 11.13 0.04
C GLY A 286 -2.31 12.02 -1.15
N ILE A 287 -2.15 13.32 -1.03
CA ILE A 287 -2.47 14.28 -2.10
C ILE A 287 -1.39 14.27 -3.18
N GLY A 288 -0.11 14.37 -2.80
CA GLY A 288 1.01 14.37 -3.76
C GLY A 288 1.06 13.09 -4.58
N GLY A 289 0.86 11.92 -3.95
CA GLY A 289 0.80 10.63 -4.62
C GLY A 289 -0.38 10.51 -5.59
N ALA A 290 -1.58 11.00 -5.20
CA ALA A 290 -2.77 11.00 -6.06
C ALA A 290 -2.56 11.88 -7.30
N ILE A 291 -2.04 13.10 -7.13
CA ILE A 291 -1.72 14.00 -8.24
C ILE A 291 -0.67 13.37 -9.16
N GLY A 292 0.41 12.79 -8.59
CA GLY A 292 1.46 12.12 -9.36
C GLY A 292 0.92 10.95 -10.19
N THR A 293 0.11 10.08 -9.60
CA THR A 293 -0.50 8.95 -10.30
C THR A 293 -1.36 9.40 -11.48
N TYR A 294 -2.20 10.42 -11.28
CA TYR A 294 -3.04 10.96 -12.34
C TYR A 294 -2.21 11.64 -13.45
N ALA A 295 -1.29 12.51 -13.06
CA ALA A 295 -0.41 13.24 -13.99
C ALA A 295 0.46 12.28 -14.82
N GLY A 296 0.94 11.19 -14.22
CA GLY A 296 1.76 10.18 -14.89
C GLY A 296 1.05 9.55 -16.08
N GLY A 297 -0.24 9.20 -15.94
CA GLY A 297 -1.06 8.71 -17.02
C GLY A 297 -1.21 9.74 -18.14
N GLN A 298 -1.62 10.97 -17.80
CA GLN A 298 -1.84 12.05 -18.77
C GLN A 298 -0.57 12.42 -19.56
N ILE A 299 0.56 12.55 -18.85
CA ILE A 299 1.85 12.90 -19.47
C ILE A 299 2.30 11.78 -20.41
N ALA A 300 2.21 10.51 -19.95
CA ALA A 300 2.64 9.39 -20.76
C ALA A 300 1.76 9.22 -22.00
N ASP A 301 0.44 9.33 -21.88
CA ASP A 301 -0.47 9.22 -23.01
C ASP A 301 -0.26 10.34 -24.04
N ALA A 302 -0.08 11.57 -23.57
CA ALA A 302 0.21 12.70 -24.45
C ALA A 302 1.55 12.52 -25.21
N ALA A 303 2.57 12.04 -24.51
CA ALA A 303 3.88 11.78 -25.11
C ALA A 303 3.87 10.53 -26.02
N ALA A 304 3.11 9.49 -25.67
CA ALA A 304 2.99 8.25 -26.43
C ALA A 304 2.32 8.44 -27.80
N LYS A 305 1.52 9.51 -27.98
CA LYS A 305 1.00 9.89 -29.31
C LYS A 305 2.11 10.17 -30.32
N LYS A 306 3.27 10.62 -29.84
CA LYS A 306 4.46 10.89 -30.69
C LYS A 306 5.42 9.69 -30.70
N ASP A 307 5.64 9.09 -29.55
CA ASP A 307 6.55 7.96 -29.38
C ASP A 307 6.08 7.04 -28.23
N THR A 308 5.66 5.83 -28.52
CA THR A 308 5.21 4.83 -27.55
C THR A 308 6.26 4.46 -26.49
N ARG A 309 7.55 4.78 -26.75
CA ARG A 309 8.62 4.67 -25.74
C ARG A 309 8.38 5.57 -24.52
N ALA A 310 7.47 6.53 -24.61
CA ALA A 310 7.10 7.42 -23.52
C ALA A 310 6.60 6.66 -22.28
N TYR A 311 5.91 5.53 -22.45
CA TYR A 311 5.47 4.69 -21.34
C TYR A 311 6.61 4.22 -20.42
N PHE A 312 7.82 4.13 -20.96
CA PHE A 312 9.04 3.80 -20.21
C PHE A 312 9.88 5.04 -19.88
N SER A 313 9.91 6.03 -20.76
CA SER A 313 10.72 7.22 -20.55
C SER A 313 10.19 8.12 -19.44
N VAL A 314 8.86 8.25 -19.32
CA VAL A 314 8.24 9.11 -18.29
C VAL A 314 8.61 8.65 -16.88
N PRO A 315 8.39 7.40 -16.46
CA PRO A 315 8.80 6.95 -15.14
C PRO A 315 10.32 7.00 -14.92
N ALA A 316 11.13 6.72 -15.95
CA ALA A 316 12.59 6.79 -15.85
C ALA A 316 13.07 8.21 -15.57
N ILE A 317 12.60 9.20 -16.35
CA ILE A 317 12.97 10.62 -16.18
C ILE A 317 12.45 11.15 -14.84
N ALA A 318 11.24 10.79 -14.46
CA ALA A 318 10.66 11.16 -13.18
C ALA A 318 11.52 10.67 -12.00
N MET A 319 12.00 9.42 -12.05
CA MET A 319 12.88 8.87 -11.01
C MET A 319 14.25 9.56 -10.97
N ILE A 320 14.85 9.86 -12.13
CA ILE A 320 16.11 10.63 -12.18
C ILE A 320 15.93 11.99 -11.52
N ALA A 321 14.85 12.70 -11.81
CA ALA A 321 14.55 14.00 -11.22
C ALA A 321 14.18 13.92 -9.73
N SER A 322 13.51 12.86 -9.32
CA SER A 322 13.10 12.62 -7.93
C SER A 322 14.31 12.41 -7.00
N THR A 323 15.31 11.66 -7.44
CA THR A 323 16.45 11.23 -6.61
C THR A 323 17.21 12.39 -5.96
N PRO A 324 17.68 13.43 -6.68
CA PRO A 324 18.42 14.53 -6.06
C PRO A 324 17.53 15.39 -5.14
N LEU A 325 16.24 15.54 -5.45
CA LEU A 325 15.30 16.28 -4.63
C LEU A 325 15.01 15.54 -3.31
N PHE A 326 14.85 14.22 -3.38
CA PHE A 326 14.70 13.39 -2.18
C PHE A 326 15.96 13.44 -1.32
N PHE A 327 17.15 13.33 -1.92
CA PHE A 327 18.42 13.50 -1.23
C PHE A 327 18.49 14.85 -0.51
N ALA A 328 18.19 15.95 -1.21
CA ALA A 328 18.19 17.29 -0.65
C ALA A 328 17.20 17.42 0.53
N ALA A 329 15.98 16.85 0.41
CA ALA A 329 15.01 16.84 1.50
C ALA A 329 15.54 16.13 2.76
N MET A 330 16.19 14.97 2.60
CA MET A 330 16.73 14.20 3.73
C MET A 330 17.97 14.86 4.36
N MET A 331 18.72 15.68 3.62
CA MET A 331 19.92 16.36 4.10
C MET A 331 19.64 17.67 4.84
N LEU A 332 18.42 18.19 4.78
CA LEU A 332 18.08 19.38 5.56
C LEU A 332 18.23 19.10 7.07
N PRO A 333 18.83 20.05 7.84
CA PRO A 333 19.00 19.89 9.26
C PRO A 333 17.64 19.87 9.99
N SER A 334 17.64 19.34 11.21
CA SER A 334 16.46 19.45 12.09
C SER A 334 16.27 20.89 12.52
N GLY A 335 15.01 21.35 12.49
CA GLY A 335 14.59 22.63 13.04
C GLY A 335 14.26 22.53 14.54
N PRO A 336 13.73 23.60 15.12
CA PRO A 336 13.23 23.58 16.48
C PRO A 336 12.04 22.60 16.61
N PRO A 337 11.83 21.98 17.79
CA PRO A 337 10.77 21.01 17.97
C PRO A 337 9.39 21.56 17.58
N GLY A 338 8.59 20.76 16.90
CA GLY A 338 7.19 21.05 16.64
C GLY A 338 6.91 22.02 15.50
N LEU A 339 7.78 22.16 14.51
CA LEU A 339 7.61 23.10 13.39
C LEU A 339 7.37 24.55 13.89
N SER A 340 7.93 24.88 15.06
CA SER A 340 7.70 26.15 15.72
C SER A 340 8.48 27.34 15.11
N GLY A 341 9.46 27.03 14.25
CA GLY A 341 10.27 28.04 13.55
C GLY A 341 9.54 28.74 12.38
N GLY A 342 8.30 28.35 12.04
CA GLY A 342 7.55 28.89 10.93
C GLY A 342 8.33 28.73 9.60
N LEU A 343 8.36 29.77 8.76
CA LEU A 343 9.07 29.74 7.48
C LEU A 343 10.59 29.66 7.60
N ALA A 344 11.15 29.89 8.80
CA ALA A 344 12.60 29.69 9.05
C ALA A 344 12.96 28.27 9.47
N ASP A 345 11.96 27.37 9.64
CA ASP A 345 12.16 26.01 10.10
C ASP A 345 12.65 25.09 8.97
N PRO A 346 13.89 24.54 9.05
CA PRO A 346 14.40 23.63 8.02
C PRO A 346 13.57 22.33 7.89
N THR A 347 12.92 21.87 8.96
CA THR A 347 12.05 20.68 8.94
C THR A 347 10.83 20.92 8.07
N LEU A 348 10.24 22.12 8.13
CA LEU A 348 9.14 22.51 7.25
C LEU A 348 9.57 22.47 5.79
N TRP A 349 10.77 22.96 5.46
CA TRP A 349 11.30 22.92 4.11
C TRP A 349 11.64 21.50 3.64
N SER A 350 12.12 20.64 4.55
CA SER A 350 12.31 19.21 4.25
C SER A 350 11.00 18.54 3.83
N LEU A 351 9.92 18.75 4.61
CA LEU A 351 8.59 18.22 4.31
C LEU A 351 8.01 18.82 3.02
N ALA A 352 8.16 20.13 2.81
CA ALA A 352 7.69 20.81 1.59
C ALA A 352 8.42 20.32 0.33
N LEU A 353 9.75 20.19 0.42
CA LEU A 353 10.55 19.68 -0.69
C LEU A 353 10.20 18.23 -1.02
N LEU A 354 9.81 17.42 -0.02
CA LEU A 354 9.44 16.02 -0.18
C LEU A 354 8.19 15.81 -1.07
N ILE A 355 7.33 16.84 -1.21
CA ILE A 355 6.13 16.77 -2.07
C ILE A 355 6.54 16.42 -3.52
N VAL A 356 7.57 17.06 -4.04
CA VAL A 356 7.99 16.90 -5.44
C VAL A 356 8.51 15.49 -5.73
N PRO A 357 9.48 14.93 -4.99
CA PRO A 357 9.95 13.56 -5.23
C PRO A 357 8.86 12.51 -5.02
N VAL A 358 7.93 12.67 -4.07
CA VAL A 358 6.81 11.73 -3.89
C VAL A 358 5.85 11.78 -5.07
N LEU A 359 5.52 12.98 -5.56
CA LEU A 359 4.71 13.15 -6.78
C LEU A 359 5.40 12.48 -7.98
N LEU A 360 6.68 12.77 -8.21
CA LEU A 360 7.45 12.20 -9.32
C LEU A 360 7.57 10.67 -9.21
N ASN A 361 7.80 10.15 -8.00
CA ASN A 361 7.87 8.71 -7.78
C ASN A 361 6.51 8.00 -8.01
N SER A 362 5.39 8.73 -8.00
CA SER A 362 4.07 8.16 -8.26
C SER A 362 3.67 8.18 -9.75
N LEU A 363 4.47 8.80 -10.63
CA LEU A 363 4.14 8.91 -12.07
C LEU A 363 4.13 7.57 -12.83
N TRP A 364 4.71 6.51 -12.29
CA TRP A 364 4.86 5.23 -13.00
C TRP A 364 3.57 4.41 -13.13
N TYR A 365 2.59 4.63 -12.26
CA TYR A 365 1.38 3.78 -12.22
C TYR A 365 0.66 3.73 -13.58
N GLY A 366 0.25 4.87 -14.12
CA GLY A 366 -0.46 4.94 -15.40
C GLY A 366 0.33 4.33 -16.57
N PRO A 367 1.55 4.80 -16.83
CA PRO A 367 2.39 4.31 -17.93
C PRO A 367 2.66 2.81 -17.89
N VAL A 368 2.96 2.25 -16.72
CA VAL A 368 3.24 0.81 -16.57
C VAL A 368 1.99 -0.02 -16.83
N TYR A 369 0.84 0.35 -16.24
CA TYR A 369 -0.40 -0.36 -16.49
C TYR A 369 -0.82 -0.31 -17.97
N ALA A 370 -0.68 0.85 -18.61
CA ALA A 370 -0.98 1.02 -20.04
C ALA A 370 -0.06 0.16 -20.92
N SER A 371 1.24 0.17 -20.62
CA SER A 371 2.22 -0.63 -21.37
C SER A 371 1.93 -2.14 -21.26
N ILE A 372 1.70 -2.64 -20.03
CA ILE A 372 1.43 -4.07 -19.79
C ILE A 372 0.16 -4.53 -20.49
N GLN A 373 -0.93 -3.74 -20.42
CA GLN A 373 -2.17 -4.09 -21.10
C GLN A 373 -2.07 -3.97 -22.62
N GLY A 374 -1.20 -3.09 -23.12
CA GLY A 374 -1.00 -2.88 -24.54
C GLY A 374 -0.16 -3.96 -25.23
N VAL A 375 0.82 -4.55 -24.52
CA VAL A 375 1.74 -5.55 -25.12
C VAL A 375 1.21 -6.98 -25.08
N VAL A 376 0.03 -7.20 -24.49
CA VAL A 376 -0.61 -8.53 -24.39
C VAL A 376 -1.96 -8.55 -25.08
N GLY A 377 -2.32 -9.70 -25.66
CA GLY A 377 -3.66 -9.93 -26.21
C GLY A 377 -4.76 -9.88 -25.12
N PRO A 378 -6.03 -9.65 -25.53
CA PRO A 378 -7.16 -9.53 -24.60
C PRO A 378 -7.27 -10.66 -23.59
N ASP A 379 -7.01 -11.90 -23.99
CA ASP A 379 -7.15 -13.10 -23.16
C ASP A 379 -6.07 -13.19 -22.05
N LEU A 380 -4.94 -12.50 -22.21
CA LEU A 380 -3.83 -12.49 -21.27
C LEU A 380 -3.81 -11.27 -20.36
N ARG A 381 -4.57 -10.21 -20.64
CA ARG A 381 -4.50 -8.92 -19.90
C ARG A 381 -4.68 -9.09 -18.40
N ALA A 382 -5.71 -9.82 -17.98
CA ALA A 382 -6.00 -10.04 -16.57
C ALA A 382 -4.86 -10.81 -15.88
N SER A 383 -4.36 -11.88 -16.51
CA SER A 383 -3.25 -12.69 -15.99
C SER A 383 -1.95 -11.88 -15.94
N ALA A 384 -1.66 -11.07 -16.96
CA ALA A 384 -0.48 -10.22 -17.01
C ALA A 384 -0.47 -9.19 -15.86
N VAL A 385 -1.60 -8.50 -15.65
CA VAL A 385 -1.73 -7.55 -14.54
C VAL A 385 -1.62 -8.28 -13.19
N ALA A 386 -2.21 -9.45 -13.02
CA ALA A 386 -2.14 -10.21 -11.78
C ALA A 386 -0.70 -10.66 -11.45
N ILE A 387 0.06 -11.14 -12.44
CA ILE A 387 1.46 -11.53 -12.27
C ILE A 387 2.33 -10.30 -11.97
N MET A 388 2.12 -9.18 -12.66
CA MET A 388 2.82 -7.93 -12.36
C MET A 388 2.54 -7.49 -10.93
N LEU A 389 1.26 -7.48 -10.49
CA LEU A 389 0.90 -7.11 -9.12
C LEU A 389 1.51 -8.05 -8.08
N PHE A 390 1.59 -9.36 -8.37
CA PHE A 390 2.29 -10.30 -7.51
C PHE A 390 3.77 -9.89 -7.32
N ILE A 391 4.47 -9.57 -8.41
CA ILE A 391 5.88 -9.14 -8.37
C ILE A 391 6.02 -7.82 -7.61
N VAL A 392 5.17 -6.83 -7.92
CA VAL A 392 5.17 -5.50 -7.29
C VAL A 392 4.87 -5.59 -5.78
N ASN A 393 3.88 -6.39 -5.38
CA ASN A 393 3.55 -6.52 -3.96
C ASN A 393 4.63 -7.31 -3.19
N MET A 394 5.17 -8.38 -3.78
CA MET A 394 6.18 -9.19 -3.10
C MET A 394 7.49 -8.39 -2.93
N ILE A 395 7.99 -7.79 -4.02
CA ILE A 395 9.24 -7.02 -4.00
C ILE A 395 9.02 -5.66 -3.33
N GLY A 396 7.97 -4.94 -3.74
CA GLY A 396 7.70 -3.58 -3.27
C GLY A 396 7.20 -3.55 -1.83
N LEU A 397 5.98 -4.04 -1.62
CA LEU A 397 5.33 -3.97 -0.32
C LEU A 397 5.99 -4.90 0.71
N GLY A 398 6.45 -6.10 0.29
CA GLY A 398 7.08 -7.07 1.20
C GLY A 398 8.51 -6.69 1.55
N PHE A 399 9.38 -6.64 0.56
CA PHE A 399 10.82 -6.43 0.81
C PHE A 399 11.19 -4.96 1.00
N GLY A 400 10.43 -3.97 0.47
CA GLY A 400 10.75 -2.56 0.59
C GLY A 400 10.99 -2.10 2.03
N PRO A 401 10.00 -2.15 2.91
CA PRO A 401 10.18 -1.77 4.31
C PRO A 401 11.19 -2.65 5.05
N THR A 402 11.19 -3.96 4.79
CA THR A 402 12.05 -4.92 5.48
C THR A 402 13.54 -4.65 5.20
N LEU A 403 13.91 -4.53 3.92
CA LEU A 403 15.30 -4.29 3.53
C LEU A 403 15.76 -2.88 3.89
N LEU A 404 14.86 -1.87 3.84
CA LEU A 404 15.19 -0.53 4.32
C LEU A 404 15.50 -0.54 5.82
N GLY A 405 14.70 -1.26 6.62
CA GLY A 405 14.96 -1.42 8.06
C GLY A 405 16.31 -2.10 8.35
N MET A 406 16.62 -3.18 7.62
CA MET A 406 17.92 -3.86 7.71
C MET A 406 19.08 -2.94 7.32
N LEU A 407 18.91 -2.15 6.27
CA LEU A 407 19.90 -1.17 5.83
C LEU A 407 20.11 -0.08 6.87
N ALA A 408 19.05 0.46 7.45
CA ALA A 408 19.13 1.47 8.49
C ALA A 408 19.85 0.93 9.75
N ASP A 409 19.52 -0.29 10.20
CA ASP A 409 20.21 -0.92 11.34
C ASP A 409 21.69 -1.19 11.01
N GLY A 410 22.01 -1.66 9.80
CA GLY A 410 23.37 -1.91 9.34
C GLY A 410 24.22 -0.63 9.31
N LEU A 411 23.65 0.46 8.82
CA LEU A 411 24.31 1.77 8.80
C LEU A 411 24.47 2.38 10.20
N SER A 412 23.47 2.17 11.07
CA SER A 412 23.60 2.56 12.49
C SER A 412 24.73 1.79 13.19
N ASN A 413 24.86 0.49 12.93
CA ASN A 413 25.96 -0.33 13.45
C ASN A 413 27.32 0.17 12.97
N TRP A 414 27.45 0.41 11.67
CA TRP A 414 28.68 0.92 11.08
C TRP A 414 29.06 2.28 11.67
N ARG A 415 28.11 3.18 11.80
CA ARG A 415 28.33 4.52 12.35
C ARG A 415 28.68 4.49 13.85
N LEU A 416 28.04 3.63 14.63
CA LEU A 416 28.38 3.47 16.05
C LEU A 416 29.83 2.99 16.21
N ALA A 417 30.26 2.01 15.43
CA ALA A 417 31.62 1.48 15.44
C ALA A 417 32.68 2.52 15.04
N ASP A 418 32.31 3.48 14.15
CA ASP A 418 33.17 4.62 13.77
C ASP A 418 33.29 5.66 14.88
N LEU A 419 32.23 5.87 15.66
CA LEU A 419 32.21 6.87 16.73
C LEU A 419 32.88 6.40 18.01
N ILE A 420 32.67 5.15 18.42
CA ILE A 420 33.20 4.57 19.66
C ILE A 420 33.43 3.07 19.54
N ALA A 421 34.48 2.57 20.24
CA ALA A 421 34.81 1.14 20.31
C ALA A 421 33.96 0.42 21.39
N VAL A 422 32.71 0.09 21.10
CA VAL A 422 31.77 -0.49 22.08
C VAL A 422 31.85 -2.02 22.15
N GLY A 423 32.30 -2.70 21.10
CA GLY A 423 32.30 -4.19 21.02
C GLY A 423 30.90 -4.83 21.04
N LYS A 424 29.83 -4.05 20.87
CA LYS A 424 28.44 -4.48 20.80
C LYS A 424 27.78 -3.88 19.56
N ASP A 425 26.78 -4.57 19.02
CA ASP A 425 25.96 -4.00 17.94
C ASP A 425 25.07 -2.85 18.45
N PHE A 426 24.59 -2.01 17.51
CA PHE A 426 23.76 -0.83 17.82
C PHE A 426 22.53 -1.19 18.66
N ASN A 427 21.82 -2.26 18.30
CA ASN A 427 20.59 -2.61 18.98
C ASN A 427 20.85 -3.03 20.43
N SER A 428 21.88 -3.83 20.70
CA SER A 428 22.21 -4.25 22.05
C SER A 428 22.87 -3.14 22.91
N ALA A 429 23.54 -2.17 22.28
CA ALA A 429 24.15 -1.06 22.99
C ALA A 429 23.17 0.10 23.23
N CYS A 430 22.38 0.48 22.24
CA CYS A 430 21.65 1.74 22.20
C CYS A 430 20.16 1.62 22.55
N LEU A 431 19.48 0.51 22.19
CA LEU A 431 18.05 0.38 22.50
C LEU A 431 17.74 0.42 24.01
N PRO A 432 18.54 -0.19 24.90
CA PRO A 432 18.33 -0.04 26.34
C PRO A 432 18.41 1.40 26.82
N LEU A 433 19.36 2.20 26.29
CA LEU A 433 19.49 3.61 26.60
C LEU A 433 18.27 4.43 26.18
N PHE A 434 17.76 4.19 24.98
CA PHE A 434 16.58 4.88 24.49
C PHE A 434 15.32 4.48 25.27
N ALA A 435 15.21 3.22 25.69
CA ALA A 435 14.13 2.75 26.54
C ALA A 435 14.17 3.42 27.93
N ASP A 436 15.34 3.47 28.57
CA ASP A 436 15.54 4.10 29.86
C ASP A 436 15.22 5.59 29.84
N ASN A 437 15.70 6.32 28.84
CA ASN A 437 15.37 7.73 28.65
C ASN A 437 13.87 8.00 28.48
N ARG A 438 13.13 7.11 27.80
CA ARG A 438 11.67 7.23 27.65
C ARG A 438 10.94 7.04 28.98
N LEU A 439 11.38 6.10 29.81
CA LEU A 439 10.82 5.88 31.15
C LEU A 439 11.01 7.13 32.02
N ILE A 440 12.21 7.71 32.01
CA ILE A 440 12.51 8.93 32.74
C ILE A 440 11.68 10.13 32.26
N ALA A 441 11.57 10.28 30.94
CA ALA A 441 10.77 11.34 30.32
C ALA A 441 9.26 11.20 30.61
N ALA A 442 8.78 9.97 30.83
CA ALA A 442 7.41 9.67 31.26
C ALA A 442 7.18 9.81 32.79
N GLY A 443 8.18 10.24 33.53
CA GLY A 443 8.11 10.37 35.00
C GLY A 443 8.17 9.03 35.74
N GLN A 444 8.61 7.97 35.07
CA GLN A 444 8.81 6.64 35.65
C GLN A 444 10.25 6.46 36.13
N VAL A 445 10.47 5.46 36.98
CA VAL A 445 11.81 5.14 37.48
C VAL A 445 12.64 4.52 36.36
N GLY A 446 13.63 5.26 35.84
CA GLY A 446 14.67 4.77 34.95
C GLY A 446 15.96 4.48 35.69
N GLN A 447 16.91 3.81 35.02
CA GLN A 447 18.22 3.48 35.58
C GLN A 447 19.26 4.61 35.40
N GLY A 448 18.91 5.67 34.66
CA GLY A 448 19.82 6.76 34.34
C GLY A 448 21.00 6.33 33.44
N LEU A 449 20.79 5.32 32.57
CA LEU A 449 21.85 4.73 31.75
C LEU A 449 22.54 5.74 30.83
N ALA A 450 21.80 6.70 30.30
CA ALA A 450 22.36 7.75 29.45
C ALA A 450 23.18 8.74 30.24
N ALA A 451 22.74 9.10 31.44
CA ALA A 451 23.50 9.99 32.35
C ALA A 451 24.79 9.31 32.87
N ALA A 452 24.74 7.99 33.09
CA ALA A 452 25.90 7.19 33.47
C ALA A 452 26.94 7.02 32.34
N ASN A 453 26.48 7.11 31.07
CA ASN A 453 27.31 6.89 29.88
C ASN A 453 27.04 7.98 28.81
N PRO A 454 27.38 9.24 29.03
CA PRO A 454 27.00 10.35 28.13
C PRO A 454 27.61 10.24 26.72
N ASP A 455 28.85 9.75 26.62
CA ASP A 455 29.52 9.54 25.32
C ASP A 455 28.81 8.45 24.50
N LEU A 456 28.44 7.35 25.13
CA LEU A 456 27.69 6.30 24.50
C LEU A 456 26.29 6.80 24.07
N ALA A 457 25.61 7.56 24.92
CA ALA A 457 24.30 8.13 24.62
C ALA A 457 24.35 9.07 23.42
N THR A 458 25.37 9.92 23.34
CA THR A 458 25.59 10.82 22.19
C THR A 458 25.90 10.05 20.92
N ALA A 459 26.81 9.07 20.99
CA ALA A 459 27.16 8.23 19.83
C ALA A 459 25.96 7.42 19.34
N CYS A 460 25.12 6.88 20.24
CA CYS A 460 23.89 6.17 19.89
C CYS A 460 22.88 7.09 19.18
N GLY A 461 22.72 8.34 19.63
CA GLY A 461 21.86 9.33 18.99
C GLY A 461 22.31 9.62 17.54
N LEU A 462 23.59 9.94 17.36
CA LEU A 462 24.17 10.21 16.04
C LEU A 462 24.10 8.98 15.11
N ALA A 463 24.40 7.79 15.62
CA ALA A 463 24.35 6.56 14.86
C ALA A 463 22.91 6.21 14.39
N ARG A 464 21.90 6.46 15.23
CA ARG A 464 20.49 6.29 14.88
C ARG A 464 20.07 7.25 13.77
N ASP A 465 20.37 8.53 13.94
CA ASP A 465 19.96 9.59 13.01
C ASP A 465 20.63 9.42 11.64
N ASP A 466 21.93 9.10 11.62
CA ASP A 466 22.67 8.80 10.39
C ASP A 466 22.17 7.50 9.73
N GLY A 467 21.91 6.45 10.50
CA GLY A 467 21.40 5.18 10.01
C GLY A 467 20.05 5.32 9.30
N LEU A 468 19.11 6.05 9.90
CA LEU A 468 17.80 6.33 9.29
C LEU A 468 17.93 7.21 8.05
N ARG A 469 18.69 8.31 8.13
CA ARG A 469 18.90 9.25 7.03
C ARG A 469 19.51 8.57 5.82
N TRP A 470 20.65 7.91 6.00
CA TRP A 470 21.35 7.23 4.92
C TRP A 470 20.61 5.99 4.43
N GLY A 471 19.87 5.27 5.31
CA GLY A 471 18.98 4.18 4.92
C GLY A 471 17.92 4.64 3.91
N LEU A 472 17.25 5.76 4.18
CA LEU A 472 16.29 6.38 3.26
C LEU A 472 16.94 6.83 1.96
N ILE A 473 18.11 7.49 2.01
CA ILE A 473 18.83 7.96 0.82
C ILE A 473 19.28 6.81 -0.06
N VAL A 474 19.94 5.81 0.52
CA VAL A 474 20.44 4.65 -0.24
C VAL A 474 19.27 3.87 -0.85
N SER A 475 18.16 3.71 -0.13
CA SER A 475 16.95 3.12 -0.71
C SER A 475 16.45 3.89 -1.93
N GLY A 476 16.51 5.23 -1.90
CA GLY A 476 16.19 6.09 -3.05
C GLY A 476 17.13 5.88 -4.25
N LEU A 477 18.43 5.66 -3.99
CA LEU A 477 19.42 5.38 -5.06
C LEU A 477 19.16 4.04 -5.77
N ILE A 478 18.53 3.06 -5.10
CA ILE A 478 18.08 1.80 -5.75
C ILE A 478 17.14 2.11 -6.92
N GLY A 479 16.48 3.26 -6.93
CA GLY A 479 15.66 3.74 -8.05
C GLY A 479 16.37 3.85 -9.37
N LEU A 480 17.70 4.01 -9.36
CA LEU A 480 18.51 3.99 -10.59
C LEU A 480 18.45 2.62 -11.29
N VAL A 481 18.19 1.53 -10.55
CA VAL A 481 17.92 0.21 -11.13
C VAL A 481 16.61 0.23 -11.92
N ALA A 482 15.56 0.87 -11.41
CA ALA A 482 14.31 1.05 -12.16
C ALA A 482 14.53 1.89 -13.43
N VAL A 483 15.32 2.96 -13.32
CA VAL A 483 15.71 3.76 -14.49
C VAL A 483 16.39 2.90 -15.56
N ALA A 484 17.36 2.07 -15.18
CA ALA A 484 18.05 1.16 -16.10
C ALA A 484 17.07 0.16 -16.74
N LEU A 485 16.18 -0.45 -15.96
CA LEU A 485 15.17 -1.39 -16.46
C LEU A 485 14.22 -0.72 -17.46
N PHE A 486 13.67 0.44 -17.13
CA PHE A 486 12.83 1.20 -18.07
C PHE A 486 13.60 1.62 -19.32
N TRP A 487 14.86 2.07 -19.18
CA TRP A 487 15.67 2.49 -20.30
C TRP A 487 15.97 1.34 -21.26
N LEU A 488 16.32 0.16 -20.75
CA LEU A 488 16.51 -1.06 -21.54
C LEU A 488 15.20 -1.50 -22.21
N GLY A 489 14.07 -1.41 -21.47
CA GLY A 489 12.76 -1.78 -22.00
C GLY A 489 12.26 -0.89 -23.14
N ARG A 490 12.75 0.37 -23.29
CA ARG A 490 12.41 1.27 -24.38
C ARG A 490 12.67 0.69 -25.77
N GLY A 491 13.66 -0.18 -25.90
CA GLY A 491 14.00 -0.83 -27.18
C GLY A 491 12.92 -1.80 -27.63
N SER A 492 12.38 -2.59 -26.71
CA SER A 492 11.44 -3.68 -27.02
C SER A 492 9.97 -3.25 -27.09
N ILE A 493 9.56 -2.15 -26.41
CA ILE A 493 8.13 -1.81 -26.30
C ILE A 493 7.45 -1.53 -27.64
N ARG A 494 8.15 -0.89 -28.61
CA ARG A 494 7.60 -0.63 -29.94
C ARG A 494 7.28 -1.92 -30.70
N GLU A 495 8.21 -2.87 -30.67
CA GLU A 495 8.08 -4.15 -31.34
C GLU A 495 6.98 -5.01 -30.69
N ASP A 496 6.95 -5.05 -29.34
CA ASP A 496 5.98 -5.83 -28.60
C ASP A 496 4.54 -5.28 -28.79
N LEU A 497 4.37 -3.94 -28.78
CA LEU A 497 3.09 -3.30 -29.11
C LEU A 497 2.67 -3.55 -30.55
N ALA A 498 3.59 -3.50 -31.51
CA ALA A 498 3.27 -3.79 -32.91
C ALA A 498 2.84 -5.24 -33.11
N ARG A 499 3.52 -6.20 -32.44
CA ARG A 499 3.14 -7.61 -32.47
C ARG A 499 1.76 -7.84 -31.85
N ALA A 500 1.47 -7.22 -30.70
CA ALA A 500 0.18 -7.34 -30.04
C ALA A 500 -0.97 -6.80 -30.91
N ASN A 501 -0.75 -5.65 -31.60
CA ASN A 501 -1.74 -5.07 -32.53
C ASN A 501 -1.93 -5.89 -33.80
N ALA A 502 -0.89 -6.57 -34.27
CA ALA A 502 -0.99 -7.44 -35.47
C ALA A 502 -1.70 -8.78 -35.17
N ALA A 503 -1.74 -9.20 -33.90
CA ALA A 503 -2.39 -10.42 -33.43
C ALA A 503 -3.83 -10.19 -32.97
N ALA A 504 -4.27 -8.95 -32.81
CA ALA A 504 -5.63 -8.55 -32.41
C ALA A 504 -6.53 -8.30 -33.62
#